data_28cd4d378d36db6357f79ff67ef64240
#
_entry.id   28cd4d378d36db6357f79ff67ef64240
#
_cell.length_a   1.000
_cell.length_b   1.000
_cell.length_c   1.000
_cell.angle_alpha   90.00
_cell.angle_beta   90.00
_cell.angle_gamma   90.00
#
_symmetry.space_group_name_H-M   'P 1'
#
loop_
_entity.id
_entity.type
_entity.pdbx_description
1 polymer ?
#
loop_
_entity_poly.entity_id
_entity_poly.type
_entity_poly.pdbx_seq_one_letter_code
_entity_poly.pdbx_strand_id
1 'polypeptide(L)'
;EIVRLEKEEIPAILTAAETGDGLGGRQESFHKHTKIRDSAIIALFLGTGIRNSELVGLNTDDVDFSNNSFVVTRKGGNRVILYFNDEVGGFLRDYYEQRLANKAASPDDKALFLSLQNSRITTRAVQNIVKKYSGVAAPLKKITPHKLRSTFGTQLYRNTGDIYVVADVLGHKDVNTTKKHYAAITDDIRRKAAVEISITDSEKNK
;
A
#
# COMPACT_ATOMS: atom_id res chain seq x y z
N GLU A 1 -7.94 20.40 1.11
CA GLU A 1 -7.87 19.27 2.04
C GLU A 1 -7.41 18.01 1.31
N ILE A 2 -6.39 17.32 1.84
CA ILE A 2 -5.86 16.09 1.22
C ILE A 2 -6.78 14.95 1.62
N VAL A 3 -7.52 14.40 0.66
CA VAL A 3 -8.37 13.22 0.89
C VAL A 3 -7.49 11.99 1.06
N ARG A 4 -7.56 11.36 2.22
CA ARG A 4 -6.87 10.11 2.58
C ARG A 4 -7.72 9.28 3.52
N LEU A 5 -7.31 8.04 3.78
CA LEU A 5 -7.94 7.23 4.82
C LEU A 5 -7.51 7.72 6.21
N GLU A 6 -8.46 7.79 7.12
CA GLU A 6 -8.20 8.01 8.53
C GLU A 6 -7.71 6.70 9.19
N LYS A 7 -7.22 6.81 10.44
CA LYS A 7 -6.60 5.70 11.16
C LYS A 7 -7.51 4.46 11.24
N GLU A 8 -8.80 4.68 11.45
CA GLU A 8 -9.81 3.62 11.60
C GLU A 8 -10.22 3.02 10.25
N GLU A 9 -10.13 3.81 9.17
CA GLU A 9 -10.48 3.38 7.81
C GLU A 9 -9.41 2.49 7.17
N ILE A 10 -8.15 2.59 7.62
CA ILE A 10 -7.04 1.77 7.11
C ILE A 10 -7.30 0.27 7.37
N PRO A 11 -7.51 -0.20 8.61
CA PRO A 11 -7.84 -1.61 8.81
C PRO A 11 -9.19 -1.99 8.19
N ALA A 12 -10.14 -1.07 8.11
CA ALA A 12 -11.46 -1.33 7.55
C ALA A 12 -11.41 -1.70 6.06
N ILE A 13 -10.60 -1.01 5.25
CA ILE A 13 -10.48 -1.35 3.82
C ILE A 13 -9.82 -2.72 3.62
N LEU A 14 -8.82 -3.06 4.43
CA LEU A 14 -8.16 -4.36 4.38
C LEU A 14 -9.11 -5.48 4.80
N THR A 15 -9.87 -5.30 5.89
CA THR A 15 -10.90 -6.24 6.34
C THR A 15 -11.97 -6.46 5.26
N ALA A 16 -12.44 -5.39 4.61
CA ALA A 16 -13.37 -5.52 3.50
C ALA A 16 -12.81 -6.37 2.34
N ALA A 17 -11.52 -6.24 2.04
CA ALA A 17 -10.86 -7.05 1.02
C ALA A 17 -10.74 -8.53 1.43
N GLU A 18 -10.50 -8.81 2.71
CA GLU A 18 -10.38 -10.17 3.24
C GLU A 18 -11.73 -10.88 3.35
N THR A 19 -12.73 -10.23 3.92
CA THR A 19 -14.02 -10.84 4.25
C THR A 19 -15.07 -10.70 3.17
N GLY A 20 -15.04 -9.62 2.40
CA GLY A 20 -16.10 -9.25 1.45
C GLY A 20 -17.35 -8.67 2.12
N ASP A 21 -17.33 -8.47 3.44
CA ASP A 21 -18.46 -7.89 4.17
C ASP A 21 -18.78 -6.48 3.64
N GLY A 22 -20.06 -6.22 3.43
CA GLY A 22 -20.54 -4.96 2.85
C GLY A 22 -20.53 -4.91 1.33
N LEU A 23 -19.99 -5.92 0.64
CA LEU A 23 -20.15 -6.08 -0.81
C LEU A 23 -21.54 -6.63 -1.12
N GLY A 24 -22.07 -6.29 -2.29
CA GLY A 24 -23.37 -6.79 -2.73
C GLY A 24 -23.37 -7.26 -4.18
N GLY A 25 -24.39 -8.06 -4.53
CA GLY A 25 -24.65 -8.50 -5.89
C GLY A 25 -23.45 -9.21 -6.54
N ARG A 26 -23.07 -8.73 -7.71
CA ARG A 26 -21.98 -9.32 -8.48
C ARG A 26 -20.63 -9.25 -7.80
N GLN A 27 -20.38 -8.21 -7.03
CA GLN A 27 -19.10 -8.04 -6.31
C GLN A 27 -18.87 -9.14 -5.27
N GLU A 28 -19.91 -9.48 -4.51
CA GLU A 28 -19.87 -10.56 -3.53
C GLU A 28 -19.60 -11.91 -4.19
N SER A 29 -20.30 -12.22 -5.30
CA SER A 29 -20.14 -13.50 -6.00
C SER A 29 -18.74 -13.74 -6.56
N PHE A 30 -18.04 -12.67 -6.98
CA PHE A 30 -16.66 -12.78 -7.48
C PHE A 30 -15.61 -12.69 -6.37
N HIS A 31 -15.94 -12.15 -5.20
CA HIS A 31 -15.01 -11.90 -4.11
C HIS A 31 -14.26 -13.17 -3.67
N LYS A 32 -14.94 -14.31 -3.56
CA LYS A 32 -14.33 -15.58 -3.17
C LYS A 32 -13.15 -16.01 -4.07
N HIS A 33 -13.14 -15.57 -5.33
CA HIS A 33 -12.08 -15.88 -6.30
C HIS A 33 -10.96 -14.82 -6.33
N THR A 34 -11.20 -13.64 -5.77
CA THR A 34 -10.30 -12.50 -5.87
C THR A 34 -9.75 -12.02 -4.53
N LYS A 35 -10.30 -12.48 -3.41
CA LYS A 35 -9.99 -11.96 -2.08
C LYS A 35 -8.50 -12.01 -1.72
N ILE A 36 -7.81 -13.09 -2.05
CA ILE A 36 -6.37 -13.25 -1.73
C ILE A 36 -5.54 -12.26 -2.53
N ARG A 37 -5.80 -12.15 -3.84
CA ARG A 37 -5.16 -11.16 -4.70
C ARG A 37 -5.46 -9.73 -4.26
N ASP A 38 -6.72 -9.41 -4.04
CA ASP A 38 -7.18 -8.07 -3.74
C ASP A 38 -6.65 -7.61 -2.37
N SER A 39 -6.60 -8.51 -1.38
CA SER A 39 -6.00 -8.24 -0.07
C SER A 39 -4.51 -7.93 -0.17
N ALA A 40 -3.77 -8.68 -1.00
CA ALA A 40 -2.36 -8.41 -1.25
C ALA A 40 -2.14 -7.05 -1.93
N ILE A 41 -2.99 -6.69 -2.90
CA ILE A 41 -2.92 -5.38 -3.58
C ILE A 41 -3.16 -4.24 -2.59
N ILE A 42 -4.21 -4.32 -1.78
CA ILE A 42 -4.53 -3.31 -0.77
C ILE A 42 -3.41 -3.21 0.27
N ALA A 43 -2.91 -4.35 0.77
CA ALA A 43 -1.80 -4.38 1.73
C ALA A 43 -0.52 -3.73 1.17
N LEU A 44 -0.18 -3.96 -0.09
CA LEU A 44 0.97 -3.32 -0.73
C LEU A 44 0.82 -1.80 -0.81
N PHE A 45 -0.33 -1.29 -1.20
CA PHE A 45 -0.55 0.17 -1.22
C PHE A 45 -0.42 0.79 0.17
N LEU A 46 -1.03 0.17 1.18
CA LEU A 46 -1.06 0.70 2.55
C LEU A 46 0.28 0.55 3.27
N GLY A 47 1.06 -0.47 2.95
CA GLY A 47 2.30 -0.79 3.67
C GLY A 47 3.59 -0.39 2.97
N THR A 48 3.55 -0.03 1.68
CA THR A 48 4.76 0.31 0.91
C THR A 48 4.66 1.62 0.13
N GLY A 49 3.44 2.12 -0.07
CA GLY A 49 3.20 3.32 -0.87
C GLY A 49 3.54 3.14 -2.36
N ILE A 50 3.55 1.92 -2.87
CA ILE A 50 3.80 1.62 -4.28
C ILE A 50 2.85 2.40 -5.20
N ARG A 51 3.32 2.81 -6.37
CA ARG A 51 2.45 3.41 -7.40
C ARG A 51 1.65 2.35 -8.13
N ASN A 52 0.46 2.73 -8.61
CA ASN A 52 -0.38 1.80 -9.38
C ASN A 52 0.36 1.21 -10.58
N SER A 53 1.07 2.05 -11.36
CA SER A 53 1.87 1.59 -12.50
C SER A 53 3.02 0.66 -12.11
N GLU A 54 3.64 0.89 -10.96
CA GLU A 54 4.70 0.03 -10.43
C GLU A 54 4.13 -1.32 -10.00
N LEU A 55 2.98 -1.33 -9.33
CA LEU A 55 2.30 -2.56 -8.88
C LEU A 55 1.92 -3.46 -10.05
N VAL A 56 1.29 -2.92 -11.08
CA VAL A 56 0.90 -3.72 -12.27
C VAL A 56 2.11 -4.21 -13.06
N GLY A 57 3.23 -3.51 -12.97
CA GLY A 57 4.50 -3.89 -13.60
C GLY A 57 5.28 -4.96 -12.86
N LEU A 58 4.93 -5.32 -11.62
CA LEU A 58 5.64 -6.33 -10.84
C LEU A 58 5.59 -7.70 -11.52
N ASN A 59 6.74 -8.36 -11.51
CA ASN A 59 6.89 -9.75 -11.91
C ASN A 59 7.09 -10.64 -10.67
N THR A 60 6.86 -11.92 -10.81
CA THR A 60 7.12 -12.91 -9.74
C THR A 60 8.57 -12.87 -9.27
N ASP A 61 9.51 -12.66 -10.19
CA ASP A 61 10.96 -12.60 -9.93
C ASP A 61 11.40 -11.32 -9.20
N ASP A 62 10.53 -10.30 -9.11
CA ASP A 62 10.87 -9.05 -8.44
C ASP A 62 10.73 -9.14 -6.91
N VAL A 63 10.12 -10.20 -6.36
CA VAL A 63 9.83 -10.35 -4.92
C VAL A 63 10.91 -11.19 -4.24
N ASP A 64 11.45 -10.67 -3.17
CA ASP A 64 12.40 -11.36 -2.28
C ASP A 64 11.82 -11.45 -0.86
N PHE A 65 11.25 -12.61 -0.55
CA PHE A 65 10.70 -12.88 0.79
C PHE A 65 11.75 -13.08 1.88
N SER A 66 13.01 -13.38 1.50
CA SER A 66 14.10 -13.53 2.47
C SER A 66 14.49 -12.19 3.08
N ASN A 67 14.39 -11.12 2.28
CA ASN A 67 14.73 -9.76 2.69
C ASN A 67 13.49 -8.85 2.86
N ASN A 68 12.28 -9.41 2.74
CA ASN A 68 11.03 -8.63 2.80
C ASN A 68 11.03 -7.42 1.87
N SER A 69 11.40 -7.66 0.62
CA SER A 69 11.57 -6.59 -0.37
C SER A 69 11.07 -6.98 -1.75
N PHE A 70 10.88 -6.00 -2.59
CA PHE A 70 10.64 -6.18 -4.02
C PHE A 70 11.22 -5.02 -4.82
N VAL A 71 11.48 -5.27 -6.08
CA VAL A 71 12.05 -4.28 -6.99
C VAL A 71 10.96 -3.69 -7.87
N VAL A 72 10.87 -2.38 -7.91
CA VAL A 72 9.98 -1.66 -8.84
C VAL A 72 10.79 -0.94 -9.89
N THR A 73 10.23 -0.82 -11.09
CA THR A 73 10.80 0.00 -12.17
C THR A 73 10.04 1.31 -12.25
N ARG A 74 10.73 2.41 -11.97
CA ARG A 74 10.20 3.77 -12.02
C ARG A 74 10.34 4.38 -13.42
N LYS A 75 9.65 5.50 -13.62
CA LYS A 75 9.74 6.26 -14.88
C LYS A 75 11.20 6.56 -15.22
N GLY A 76 11.61 6.23 -16.44
CA GLY A 76 13.00 6.35 -16.89
C GLY A 76 13.83 5.08 -16.71
N GLY A 77 13.21 3.95 -16.31
CA GLY A 77 13.88 2.65 -16.19
C GLY A 77 14.64 2.43 -14.89
N ASN A 78 14.63 3.40 -13.97
CA ASN A 78 15.32 3.26 -12.68
C ASN A 78 14.67 2.17 -11.83
N ARG A 79 15.45 1.20 -11.41
CA ARG A 79 15.03 0.15 -10.48
C ARG A 79 15.28 0.58 -9.05
N VAL A 80 14.28 0.42 -8.19
CA VAL A 80 14.31 0.80 -6.79
C VAL A 80 13.79 -0.36 -5.94
N ILE A 81 14.47 -0.61 -4.82
CA ILE A 81 14.02 -1.61 -3.84
C ILE A 81 13.05 -0.93 -2.89
N LEU A 82 11.89 -1.54 -2.69
CA LEU A 82 10.93 -1.20 -1.64
C LEU A 82 10.85 -2.35 -0.63
N TYR A 83 10.65 -2.00 0.63
CA TYR A 83 10.57 -2.96 1.74
C TYR A 83 9.15 -3.05 2.26
N PHE A 84 8.78 -4.21 2.77
CA PHE A 84 7.52 -4.45 3.45
C PHE A 84 7.75 -5.12 4.81
N ASN A 85 6.82 -4.93 5.74
CA ASN A 85 6.84 -5.61 7.03
C ASN A 85 6.24 -7.02 6.93
N ASP A 86 6.30 -7.78 8.03
CA ASP A 86 5.82 -9.16 8.07
C ASP A 86 4.29 -9.26 7.83
N GLU A 87 3.52 -8.26 8.25
CA GLU A 87 2.07 -8.23 8.03
C GLU A 87 1.75 -8.14 6.52
N VAL A 88 2.34 -7.18 5.81
CA VAL A 88 2.22 -7.07 4.36
C VAL A 88 2.77 -8.31 3.66
N GLY A 89 3.90 -8.83 4.16
CA GLY A 89 4.54 -10.04 3.66
C GLY A 89 3.64 -11.26 3.72
N GLY A 90 2.82 -11.40 4.76
CA GLY A 90 1.83 -12.48 4.89
C GLY A 90 0.80 -12.44 3.75
N PHE A 91 0.18 -11.29 3.50
CA PHE A 91 -0.78 -11.12 2.41
C PHE A 91 -0.15 -11.36 1.04
N LEU A 92 1.06 -10.85 0.84
CA LEU A 92 1.77 -11.01 -0.42
C LEU A 92 2.17 -12.47 -0.68
N ARG A 93 2.62 -13.19 0.36
CA ARG A 93 3.01 -14.60 0.27
C ARG A 93 1.82 -15.49 -0.08
N ASP A 94 0.68 -15.29 0.56
CA ASP A 94 -0.53 -16.07 0.27
C ASP A 94 -0.94 -15.94 -1.20
N TYR A 95 -0.89 -14.72 -1.73
CA TYR A 95 -1.18 -14.52 -3.15
C TYR A 95 -0.07 -15.06 -4.07
N TYR A 96 1.19 -14.88 -3.70
CA TYR A 96 2.33 -15.37 -4.47
C TYR A 96 2.28 -16.89 -4.67
N GLU A 97 1.96 -17.63 -3.61
CA GLU A 97 1.78 -19.09 -3.67
C GLU A 97 0.59 -19.45 -4.58
N GLN A 98 -0.53 -18.77 -4.44
CA GLN A 98 -1.69 -18.95 -5.33
C GLN A 98 -1.32 -18.66 -6.80
N ARG A 99 -0.53 -17.59 -7.04
CA ARG A 99 -0.07 -17.22 -8.37
C ARG A 99 0.80 -18.29 -9.02
N LEU A 100 1.76 -18.83 -8.27
CA LEU A 100 2.65 -19.89 -8.77
C LEU A 100 1.89 -21.21 -9.02
N ALA A 101 0.86 -21.50 -8.25
CA ALA A 101 0.02 -22.68 -8.42
C ALA A 101 -1.00 -22.54 -9.58
N ASN A 102 -1.15 -21.38 -10.16
CA ASN A 102 -2.15 -21.10 -11.22
C ASN A 102 -1.70 -21.69 -12.56
N LYS A 103 -2.20 -22.90 -12.86
CA LYS A 103 -1.91 -23.62 -14.11
C LYS A 103 -2.62 -23.02 -15.35
N ALA A 104 -3.59 -22.13 -15.16
CA ALA A 104 -4.28 -21.48 -16.27
C ALA A 104 -3.53 -20.26 -16.81
N ALA A 105 -2.56 -19.74 -16.05
CA ALA A 105 -1.66 -18.69 -16.53
C ALA A 105 -0.63 -19.29 -17.52
N SER A 106 -0.25 -18.48 -18.53
CA SER A 106 0.84 -18.88 -19.42
C SER A 106 2.14 -19.09 -18.60
N PRO A 107 2.89 -20.17 -18.86
CA PRO A 107 4.20 -20.38 -18.21
C PRO A 107 5.20 -19.24 -18.46
N ASP A 108 5.06 -18.56 -19.59
CA ASP A 108 5.94 -17.44 -19.99
C ASP A 108 5.49 -16.10 -19.39
N ASP A 109 4.30 -16.04 -18.80
CA ASP A 109 3.82 -14.81 -18.18
C ASP A 109 4.44 -14.62 -16.78
N LYS A 110 5.32 -13.63 -16.69
CA LYS A 110 6.02 -13.28 -15.44
C LYS A 110 5.20 -12.36 -14.53
N ALA A 111 4.07 -11.84 -14.98
CA ALA A 111 3.27 -10.91 -14.19
C ALA A 111 2.94 -11.47 -12.81
N LEU A 112 3.19 -10.69 -11.76
CA LEU A 112 2.81 -11.06 -10.40
C LEU A 112 1.29 -11.02 -10.25
N PHE A 113 0.67 -9.87 -10.53
CA PHE A 113 -0.77 -9.71 -10.38
C PHE A 113 -1.50 -9.99 -11.69
N LEU A 114 -2.44 -10.94 -11.63
CA LEU A 114 -3.23 -11.37 -12.78
C LEU A 114 -4.69 -10.92 -12.66
N SER A 115 -5.27 -10.65 -13.81
CA SER A 115 -6.74 -10.54 -13.97
C SER A 115 -7.41 -11.90 -13.84
N LEU A 116 -8.75 -11.92 -13.83
CA LEU A 116 -9.53 -13.18 -13.91
C LEU A 116 -9.34 -13.93 -15.21
N GLN A 117 -8.84 -13.27 -16.28
CA GLN A 117 -8.48 -13.89 -17.56
C GLN A 117 -7.04 -14.42 -17.58
N ASN A 118 -6.36 -14.45 -16.41
CA ASN A 118 -4.99 -14.93 -16.27
C ASN A 118 -3.94 -14.16 -17.08
N SER A 119 -4.17 -12.89 -17.33
CA SER A 119 -3.21 -11.97 -17.92
C SER A 119 -2.84 -10.88 -16.92
N ARG A 120 -1.73 -10.18 -17.16
CA ARG A 120 -1.29 -9.06 -16.31
C ARG A 120 -2.45 -8.09 -16.02
N ILE A 121 -2.66 -7.80 -14.75
CA ILE A 121 -3.70 -6.85 -14.33
C ILE A 121 -3.41 -5.45 -14.87
N THR A 122 -4.46 -4.70 -15.17
CA THR A 122 -4.34 -3.33 -15.66
C THR A 122 -4.46 -2.31 -14.53
N THR A 123 -3.92 -1.12 -14.73
CA THR A 123 -4.08 -0.01 -13.78
C THR A 123 -5.55 0.34 -13.54
N ARG A 124 -6.39 0.18 -14.57
CA ARG A 124 -7.84 0.40 -14.45
C ARG A 124 -8.51 -0.65 -13.57
N ALA A 125 -8.14 -1.91 -13.72
CA ALA A 125 -8.66 -2.98 -12.88
C ALA A 125 -8.28 -2.75 -11.41
N VAL A 126 -7.03 -2.32 -11.13
CA VAL A 126 -6.58 -1.97 -9.77
C VAL A 126 -7.36 -0.78 -9.20
N GLN A 127 -7.62 0.25 -10.00
CA GLN A 127 -8.49 1.37 -9.58
C GLN A 127 -9.88 0.89 -9.18
N ASN A 128 -10.46 -0.05 -9.94
CA ASN A 128 -11.78 -0.62 -9.64
C ASN A 128 -11.75 -1.47 -8.35
N ILE A 129 -10.66 -2.21 -8.09
CA ILE A 129 -10.46 -2.96 -6.85
C ILE A 129 -10.44 -1.99 -5.65
N VAL A 130 -9.64 -0.94 -5.72
CA VAL A 130 -9.56 0.07 -4.66
C VAL A 130 -10.92 0.73 -4.44
N LYS A 131 -11.61 1.13 -5.51
CA LYS A 131 -12.96 1.72 -5.44
C LYS A 131 -13.97 0.78 -4.78
N LYS A 132 -13.91 -0.51 -5.10
CA LYS A 132 -14.80 -1.52 -4.54
C LYS A 132 -14.71 -1.58 -3.02
N TYR A 133 -13.53 -1.75 -2.47
CA TYR A 133 -13.34 -1.91 -1.03
C TYR A 133 -13.39 -0.57 -0.26
N SER A 134 -12.96 0.51 -0.86
CA SER A 134 -13.10 1.83 -0.24
C SER A 134 -14.56 2.28 -0.17
N GLY A 135 -15.41 1.83 -1.08
CA GLY A 135 -16.85 2.05 -1.02
C GLY A 135 -17.51 1.45 0.24
N VAL A 136 -16.92 0.40 0.79
CA VAL A 136 -17.34 -0.20 2.07
C VAL A 136 -16.71 0.55 3.25
N ALA A 137 -15.39 0.74 3.22
CA ALA A 137 -14.63 1.25 4.36
C ALA A 137 -14.73 2.76 4.57
N ALA A 138 -14.90 3.52 3.49
CA ALA A 138 -14.95 4.98 3.52
C ALA A 138 -15.94 5.51 2.45
N PRO A 139 -17.24 5.22 2.59
CA PRO A 139 -18.24 5.45 1.53
C PRO A 139 -18.41 6.92 1.13
N LEU A 140 -18.06 7.84 2.02
CA LEU A 140 -18.14 9.29 1.77
C LEU A 140 -16.89 9.87 1.10
N LYS A 141 -15.86 9.05 0.88
CA LYS A 141 -14.57 9.47 0.31
C LYS A 141 -14.34 8.84 -1.06
N LYS A 142 -13.81 9.63 -1.98
CA LYS A 142 -13.33 9.10 -3.26
C LYS A 142 -11.87 8.65 -3.10
N ILE A 143 -11.68 7.40 -2.71
CA ILE A 143 -10.36 6.80 -2.54
C ILE A 143 -9.88 6.17 -3.86
N THR A 144 -8.62 6.43 -4.19
CA THR A 144 -7.93 5.93 -5.39
C THR A 144 -6.60 5.31 -4.96
N PRO A 145 -5.89 4.55 -5.82
CA PRO A 145 -4.54 4.08 -5.51
C PRO A 145 -3.59 5.20 -5.05
N HIS A 146 -3.68 6.37 -5.68
CA HIS A 146 -2.89 7.53 -5.27
C HIS A 146 -3.23 8.00 -3.84
N LYS A 147 -4.50 7.93 -3.44
CA LYS A 147 -4.93 8.28 -2.08
C LYS A 147 -4.44 7.25 -1.04
N LEU A 148 -4.39 5.97 -1.38
CA LEU A 148 -3.79 4.95 -0.52
C LEU A 148 -2.28 5.20 -0.34
N ARG A 149 -1.60 5.56 -1.41
CA ARG A 149 -0.19 5.95 -1.34
C ARG A 149 0.03 7.20 -0.46
N SER A 150 -0.83 8.21 -0.56
CA SER A 150 -0.80 9.39 0.31
C SER A 150 -1.08 9.03 1.77
N THR A 151 -1.95 8.07 2.02
CA THR A 151 -2.21 7.52 3.35
C THR A 151 -0.95 6.88 3.93
N PHE A 152 -0.26 6.03 3.16
CA PHE A 152 1.03 5.46 3.55
C PHE A 152 2.06 6.55 3.87
N GLY A 153 2.24 7.53 2.99
CA GLY A 153 3.18 8.63 3.20
C GLY A 153 2.90 9.43 4.47
N THR A 154 1.62 9.63 4.79
CA THR A 154 1.18 10.27 6.04
C THR A 154 1.61 9.45 7.27
N GLN A 155 1.37 8.12 7.25
CA GLN A 155 1.77 7.24 8.35
C GLN A 155 3.29 7.20 8.49
N LEU A 156 4.01 7.10 7.37
CA LEU A 156 5.47 7.10 7.37
C LEU A 156 6.03 8.39 7.97
N TYR A 157 5.47 9.55 7.59
CA TYR A 157 5.90 10.83 8.15
C TYR A 157 5.57 10.94 9.64
N ARG A 158 4.40 10.50 10.07
CA ARG A 158 4.03 10.48 11.50
C ARG A 158 4.94 9.59 12.34
N ASN A 159 5.39 8.47 11.78
CA ASN A 159 6.24 7.52 12.47
C ASN A 159 7.70 7.95 12.51
N THR A 160 8.22 8.54 11.45
CA THR A 160 9.65 8.89 11.31
C THR A 160 9.96 10.34 11.69
N GLY A 161 8.99 11.24 11.50
CA GLY A 161 9.23 12.69 11.59
C GLY A 161 10.12 13.24 10.48
N ASP A 162 10.55 12.40 9.54
CA ASP A 162 11.54 12.73 8.51
C ASP A 162 10.92 12.81 7.12
N ILE A 163 10.77 14.03 6.63
CA ILE A 163 10.20 14.30 5.32
C ILE A 163 11.11 13.83 4.17
N TYR A 164 12.42 13.73 4.38
CA TYR A 164 13.36 13.24 3.38
C TYR A 164 13.21 11.73 3.17
N VAL A 165 13.02 10.97 4.26
CA VAL A 165 12.70 9.54 4.18
C VAL A 165 11.40 9.33 3.40
N VAL A 166 10.37 10.14 3.68
CA VAL A 166 9.09 10.06 2.94
C VAL A 166 9.30 10.36 1.46
N ALA A 167 10.04 11.41 1.12
CA ALA A 167 10.33 11.78 -0.27
C ALA A 167 11.10 10.67 -1.00
N ASP A 168 12.08 10.07 -0.34
CA ASP A 168 12.88 8.98 -0.91
C ASP A 168 12.04 7.74 -1.18
N VAL A 169 11.33 7.24 -0.18
CA VAL A 169 10.48 6.04 -0.31
C VAL A 169 9.40 6.25 -1.38
N LEU A 170 8.74 7.41 -1.39
CA LEU A 170 7.77 7.76 -2.42
C LEU A 170 8.41 8.12 -3.78
N GLY A 171 9.72 8.31 -3.85
CA GLY A 171 10.44 8.65 -5.09
C GLY A 171 10.02 10.00 -5.64
N HIS A 172 9.86 10.98 -4.79
CA HIS A 172 9.67 12.36 -5.19
C HIS A 172 11.03 12.97 -5.53
N LYS A 173 11.18 13.49 -6.74
CA LYS A 173 12.42 14.15 -7.18
C LYS A 173 12.69 15.45 -6.43
N ASP A 174 11.63 16.14 -6.01
CA ASP A 174 11.70 17.39 -5.27
C ASP A 174 11.02 17.24 -3.90
N VAL A 175 11.80 17.38 -2.84
CA VAL A 175 11.34 17.36 -1.44
C VAL A 175 10.31 18.47 -1.17
N ASN A 176 10.34 19.58 -1.89
CA ASN A 176 9.37 20.66 -1.72
C ASN A 176 7.95 20.21 -2.07
N THR A 177 7.80 19.30 -3.03
CA THR A 177 6.50 18.67 -3.33
C THR A 177 5.99 17.92 -2.12
N THR A 178 6.86 17.14 -1.46
CA THR A 178 6.53 16.40 -0.25
C THR A 178 6.21 17.34 0.92
N LYS A 179 7.03 18.36 1.14
CA LYS A 179 6.79 19.37 2.20
C LYS A 179 5.43 20.04 2.08
N LYS A 180 5.04 20.48 0.89
CA LYS A 180 3.71 21.08 0.65
C LYS A 180 2.58 20.10 0.97
N HIS A 181 2.75 18.84 0.61
CA HIS A 181 1.74 17.80 0.79
C HIS A 181 1.51 17.44 2.26
N TYR A 182 2.55 17.53 3.09
CA TYR A 182 2.50 17.14 4.51
C TYR A 182 2.62 18.34 5.49
N ALA A 183 2.52 19.56 5.01
CA ALA A 183 2.67 20.77 5.84
C ALA A 183 1.75 20.79 7.07
N ALA A 184 0.51 20.34 6.93
CA ALA A 184 -0.46 20.31 8.03
C ALA A 184 -0.07 19.33 9.17
N ILE A 185 0.75 18.32 8.89
CA ILE A 185 1.17 17.31 9.87
C ILE A 185 2.43 17.75 10.61
N THR A 186 3.20 18.67 10.02
CA THR A 186 4.49 19.11 10.56
C THR A 186 4.35 19.74 11.95
N ASP A 187 3.29 20.46 12.21
CA ASP A 187 3.05 21.11 13.50
C ASP A 187 2.78 20.09 14.60
N ASP A 188 2.00 19.06 14.32
CA ASP A 188 1.76 17.95 15.27
C ASP A 188 3.06 17.19 15.61
N ILE A 189 3.92 16.99 14.61
CA ILE A 189 5.23 16.34 14.81
C ILE A 189 6.13 17.21 15.68
N ARG A 190 6.17 18.52 15.44
CA ARG A 190 6.94 19.46 16.25
C ARG A 190 6.48 19.46 17.70
N ARG A 191 5.17 19.44 17.95
CA ARG A 191 4.61 19.36 19.31
C ARG A 191 5.02 18.08 20.02
N LYS A 192 4.90 16.93 19.36
CA LYS A 192 5.30 15.62 19.90
C LYS A 192 6.80 15.62 20.24
N ALA A 193 7.65 16.04 19.33
CA ALA A 193 9.09 16.09 19.54
C ALA A 193 9.47 16.96 20.74
N ALA A 194 8.79 18.09 20.94
CA ALA A 194 9.06 18.96 22.10
C ALA A 194 8.66 18.31 23.44
N VAL A 195 7.57 17.50 23.45
CA VAL A 195 7.10 16.79 24.66
C VAL A 195 8.00 15.62 25.03
N GLU A 196 8.64 14.99 24.04
CA GLU A 196 9.52 13.82 24.25
C GLU A 196 10.91 14.18 24.78
N ILE A 197 11.29 15.47 24.80
CA ILE A 197 12.58 15.91 25.32
C ILE A 197 12.54 15.99 26.85
N SER A 198 13.21 15.05 27.52
CA SER A 198 13.45 15.13 28.99
C SER A 198 14.74 15.84 29.28
N ILE A 199 14.70 16.83 30.19
CA ILE A 199 15.86 17.57 30.69
C ILE A 199 16.24 17.17 32.10
N THR A 200 15.54 16.21 32.70
CA THR A 200 15.82 15.71 34.05
C THR A 200 15.93 14.20 34.04
N ASP A 201 16.81 13.62 34.92
CA ASP A 201 17.05 12.17 35.05
C ASP A 201 15.89 11.40 35.73
N SER A 202 14.68 11.97 35.81
CA SER A 202 13.55 11.43 36.58
C SER A 202 12.92 10.13 36.05
N GLU A 203 13.40 9.56 34.97
CA GLU A 203 12.86 8.31 34.41
C GLU A 203 13.74 7.05 34.64
N LYS A 204 14.70 7.09 35.58
CA LYS A 204 15.48 5.89 35.89
C LYS A 204 14.94 5.03 37.04
N ASN A 205 13.66 5.19 37.43
CA ASN A 205 13.04 4.30 38.44
C ASN A 205 11.59 4.07 38.15
N LYS A 206 11.31 3.12 37.23
CA LYS A 206 10.10 2.28 37.31
C LYS A 206 10.34 0.97 36.55
#